data_5b9fca87e260f330aee0af68bb82b494
#
_entry.id   5b9fca87e260f330aee0af68bb82b494
#
_cell.length_a   1.000
_cell.length_b   1.000
_cell.length_c   1.000
_cell.angle_alpha   90.00
_cell.angle_beta   90.00
_cell.angle_gamma   90.00
#
_symmetry.space_group_name_H-M   'P 1'
#
loop_
_entity.id
_entity.type
_entity.pdbx_description
1 polymer ?
#
loop_
_entity_poly.entity_id
_entity_poly.type
_entity_poly.pdbx_seq_one_letter_code
_entity_poly.pdbx_strand_id
1 'polypeptide(L)'
;MSRSTAFFINGGAGRVITSIPAFEKFEEENPDNDFIIVCEGGMDFYKGHPTLHKRAYDVWHKNLFEDYIKHRDCVSPEPYRVWEYYNQKASIAQAFDIIINNKGLRELGEPKVFLNKQEIVSGFNVVQEVKAKTGLDKVLVFQPFGRSTQNMGDFIIDPTSRSFHLNDTIEIINQLKKDYAVILMSEFPIALDENDSSKTPVAMPQIPDTRTWASIIEIADHFLGCDSLGQHLAKALGKTATIVTGSTFPINISYPNDSTFDIIDVGEGKRTYSPIRTTLEDWQDRVNDEVMELGKENISKVVASCKKALGKSEKFTGTYTPMAPQPTTCDNPNHDHGQQPAQILNRTGK
;
A
#
# COMPACT_ATOMS: atom_id res chain seq x y z
N MET A 1 4.49 8.43 -38.27
CA MET A 1 3.43 8.10 -37.26
C MET A 1 4.09 8.09 -35.92
N SER A 2 3.57 8.82 -34.93
CA SER A 2 4.05 8.71 -33.54
C SER A 2 3.80 7.29 -33.07
N ARG A 3 4.79 6.69 -32.41
CA ARG A 3 4.70 5.36 -31.86
C ARG A 3 3.80 5.43 -30.62
N SER A 4 2.75 4.64 -30.56
CA SER A 4 1.91 4.54 -29.38
C SER A 4 2.28 3.31 -28.55
N THR A 5 2.19 3.39 -27.22
CA THR A 5 2.68 2.35 -26.32
C THR A 5 1.60 1.88 -25.37
N ALA A 6 1.53 0.59 -25.10
CA ALA A 6 0.73 -0.01 -24.02
C ALA A 6 1.69 -0.55 -22.95
N PHE A 7 1.65 0.05 -21.77
CA PHE A 7 2.44 -0.39 -20.62
C PHE A 7 1.60 -1.30 -19.71
N PHE A 8 2.15 -2.44 -19.31
CA PHE A 8 1.50 -3.41 -18.46
C PHE A 8 2.11 -3.39 -17.07
N ILE A 9 1.37 -2.88 -16.08
CA ILE A 9 1.78 -2.90 -14.68
C ILE A 9 1.20 -4.14 -14.02
N ASN A 10 2.02 -5.17 -13.92
CA ASN A 10 1.67 -6.43 -13.29
C ASN A 10 1.76 -6.31 -11.76
N GLY A 11 0.93 -7.05 -11.05
CA GLY A 11 0.96 -7.16 -9.60
C GLY A 11 0.00 -6.21 -8.89
N GLY A 12 0.30 -5.87 -7.64
CA GLY A 12 -0.63 -5.16 -6.77
C GLY A 12 -0.55 -3.64 -6.86
N ALA A 13 -1.47 -2.99 -6.15
CA ALA A 13 -1.66 -1.54 -6.11
C ALA A 13 -0.41 -0.74 -5.69
N GLY A 14 0.48 -1.31 -4.85
CA GLY A 14 1.75 -0.65 -4.50
C GLY A 14 2.63 -0.39 -5.71
N ARG A 15 2.67 -1.32 -6.68
CA ARG A 15 3.42 -1.12 -7.93
C ARG A 15 2.79 -0.03 -8.81
N VAL A 16 1.46 0.07 -8.81
CA VAL A 16 0.75 1.14 -9.53
C VAL A 16 1.14 2.49 -8.94
N ILE A 17 1.03 2.66 -7.62
CA ILE A 17 1.36 3.94 -6.95
C ILE A 17 2.82 4.33 -7.20
N THR A 18 3.74 3.40 -7.06
CA THR A 18 5.18 3.69 -7.24
C THR A 18 5.59 3.93 -8.70
N SER A 19 4.77 3.52 -9.67
CA SER A 19 5.01 3.80 -11.09
C SER A 19 4.49 5.18 -11.55
N ILE A 20 3.61 5.83 -10.78
CA ILE A 20 3.01 7.13 -11.15
C ILE A 20 4.05 8.17 -11.56
N PRO A 21 5.12 8.44 -10.77
CA PRO A 21 6.11 9.46 -11.14
C PRO A 21 6.84 9.17 -12.45
N ALA A 22 7.05 7.89 -12.77
CA ALA A 22 7.66 7.49 -14.04
C ALA A 22 6.74 7.76 -15.23
N PHE A 23 5.44 7.56 -15.09
CA PHE A 23 4.46 7.88 -16.14
C PHE A 23 4.23 9.37 -16.29
N GLU A 24 4.25 10.15 -15.20
CA GLU A 24 4.23 11.61 -15.29
C GLU A 24 5.42 12.12 -16.13
N LYS A 25 6.62 11.57 -15.90
CA LYS A 25 7.81 11.89 -16.70
C LYS A 25 7.70 11.41 -18.15
N PHE A 26 7.11 10.24 -18.37
CA PHE A 26 6.90 9.73 -19.72
C PHE A 26 5.97 10.66 -20.52
N GLU A 27 4.87 11.10 -19.91
CA GLU A 27 3.92 12.02 -20.54
C GLU A 27 4.56 13.39 -20.84
N GLU A 28 5.34 13.93 -19.90
CA GLU A 28 6.06 15.18 -20.07
C GLU A 28 7.07 15.13 -21.25
N GLU A 29 7.84 14.03 -21.33
CA GLU A 29 8.92 13.88 -22.30
C GLU A 29 8.43 13.35 -23.69
N ASN A 30 7.24 12.79 -23.75
CA ASN A 30 6.67 12.21 -24.97
C ASN A 30 5.22 12.70 -25.22
N PRO A 31 5.01 14.01 -25.39
CA PRO A 31 3.66 14.59 -25.49
C PRO A 31 2.85 14.06 -26.68
N ASP A 32 3.51 13.62 -27.74
CA ASP A 32 2.88 13.07 -28.95
C ASP A 32 2.62 11.55 -28.86
N ASN A 33 3.02 10.89 -27.79
CA ASN A 33 2.79 9.47 -27.59
C ASN A 33 1.41 9.24 -26.95
N ASP A 34 0.51 8.62 -27.70
CA ASP A 34 -0.79 8.19 -27.19
C ASP A 34 -0.64 6.86 -26.43
N PHE A 35 0.01 6.89 -25.26
CA PHE A 35 0.21 5.70 -24.45
C PHE A 35 -0.99 5.37 -23.56
N ILE A 36 -1.09 4.09 -23.20
CA ILE A 36 -2.02 3.58 -22.19
C ILE A 36 -1.27 2.79 -21.12
N ILE A 37 -1.91 2.67 -19.96
CA ILE A 37 -1.43 1.90 -18.80
C ILE A 37 -2.47 0.83 -18.51
N VAL A 38 -2.08 -0.44 -18.61
CA VAL A 38 -2.93 -1.59 -18.31
C VAL A 38 -2.48 -2.18 -16.98
N CYS A 39 -3.37 -2.22 -16.01
CA CYS A 39 -3.08 -2.67 -14.64
C CYS A 39 -3.72 -4.01 -14.34
N GLU A 40 -2.95 -4.94 -13.79
CA GLU A 40 -3.46 -6.20 -13.24
C GLU A 40 -4.24 -5.96 -11.94
N GLY A 41 -3.85 -4.95 -11.15
CA GLY A 41 -4.55 -4.53 -9.94
C GLY A 41 -4.18 -3.12 -9.53
N GLY A 42 -5.11 -2.39 -8.88
CA GLY A 42 -4.87 -1.04 -8.37
C GLY A 42 -5.03 0.09 -9.40
N MET A 43 -5.62 -0.17 -10.56
CA MET A 43 -5.93 0.86 -11.57
C MET A 43 -6.67 2.04 -10.94
N ASP A 44 -7.49 1.78 -9.93
CA ASP A 44 -8.26 2.78 -9.22
C ASP A 44 -7.40 3.92 -8.63
N PHE A 45 -6.10 3.70 -8.37
CA PHE A 45 -5.22 4.76 -7.86
C PHE A 45 -4.85 5.81 -8.88
N TYR A 46 -5.18 5.62 -10.15
CA TYR A 46 -5.14 6.70 -11.15
C TYR A 46 -6.41 7.57 -11.15
N LYS A 47 -7.51 7.16 -10.49
CA LYS A 47 -8.72 7.99 -10.40
C LYS A 47 -8.40 9.34 -9.77
N GLY A 48 -8.89 10.41 -10.40
CA GLY A 48 -8.64 11.79 -9.98
C GLY A 48 -7.27 12.35 -10.37
N HIS A 49 -6.35 11.55 -10.91
CA HIS A 49 -5.09 12.06 -11.42
C HIS A 49 -5.35 12.98 -12.63
N PRO A 50 -4.74 14.18 -12.70
CA PRO A 50 -5.08 15.18 -13.72
C PRO A 50 -5.03 14.68 -15.16
N THR A 51 -4.06 13.83 -15.49
CA THR A 51 -3.82 13.37 -16.84
C THR A 51 -3.89 11.85 -16.99
N LEU A 52 -3.26 11.08 -16.10
CA LEU A 52 -3.11 9.65 -16.24
C LEU A 52 -4.42 8.85 -16.05
N HIS A 53 -5.44 9.42 -15.40
CA HIS A 53 -6.71 8.70 -15.19
C HIS A 53 -7.41 8.28 -16.50
N LYS A 54 -7.22 9.03 -17.58
CA LYS A 54 -7.78 8.72 -18.89
C LYS A 54 -7.00 7.67 -19.67
N ARG A 55 -5.79 7.37 -19.21
CA ARG A 55 -4.86 6.44 -19.86
C ARG A 55 -4.82 5.07 -19.17
N ALA A 56 -5.41 4.96 -17.96
CA ALA A 56 -5.36 3.76 -17.15
C ALA A 56 -6.56 2.85 -17.39
N TYR A 57 -6.31 1.57 -17.60
CA TYR A 57 -7.29 0.52 -17.86
C TYR A 57 -7.02 -0.68 -16.96
N ASP A 58 -8.10 -1.33 -16.51
CA ASP A 58 -8.00 -2.64 -15.87
C ASP A 58 -7.77 -3.71 -16.93
N VAL A 59 -6.99 -4.74 -16.60
CA VAL A 59 -6.72 -5.86 -17.51
C VAL A 59 -7.99 -6.58 -17.97
N TRP A 60 -9.07 -6.48 -17.20
CA TRP A 60 -10.38 -7.06 -17.51
C TRP A 60 -11.31 -6.11 -18.29
N HIS A 61 -10.80 -4.93 -18.72
CA HIS A 61 -11.61 -4.00 -19.50
C HIS A 61 -12.13 -4.66 -20.78
N LYS A 62 -13.43 -4.47 -21.03
CA LYS A 62 -14.09 -5.08 -22.19
C LYS A 62 -13.43 -4.65 -23.50
N ASN A 63 -13.17 -5.58 -24.38
CA ASN A 63 -12.53 -5.38 -25.67
C ASN A 63 -11.14 -4.72 -25.59
N LEU A 64 -10.46 -4.79 -24.46
CA LEU A 64 -9.19 -4.11 -24.19
C LEU A 64 -8.18 -4.30 -25.33
N PHE A 65 -8.03 -5.51 -25.84
CA PHE A 65 -7.07 -5.80 -26.91
C PHE A 65 -7.46 -5.10 -28.22
N GLU A 66 -8.68 -5.27 -28.70
CA GLU A 66 -9.10 -4.76 -30.01
C GLU A 66 -9.17 -3.24 -30.05
N ASP A 67 -9.66 -2.61 -28.98
CA ASP A 67 -9.95 -1.18 -28.96
C ASP A 67 -8.73 -0.35 -28.49
N TYR A 68 -7.85 -0.92 -27.66
CA TYR A 68 -6.81 -0.14 -26.96
C TYR A 68 -5.39 -0.67 -27.13
N ILE A 69 -5.16 -1.99 -27.22
CA ILE A 69 -3.79 -2.55 -27.29
C ILE A 69 -3.33 -2.75 -28.73
N LYS A 70 -4.23 -3.17 -29.58
CA LYS A 70 -3.95 -3.46 -31.00
C LYS A 70 -3.27 -2.25 -31.67
N HIS A 71 -2.18 -2.51 -32.37
CA HIS A 71 -1.33 -1.50 -33.04
C HIS A 71 -0.44 -0.65 -32.11
N ARG A 72 -0.32 -1.01 -30.83
CA ARG A 72 0.61 -0.38 -29.89
C ARG A 72 1.84 -1.26 -29.66
N ASP A 73 2.97 -0.64 -29.37
CA ASP A 73 4.11 -1.38 -28.80
C ASP A 73 3.79 -1.79 -27.35
N CYS A 74 3.98 -3.05 -27.03
CA CYS A 74 3.69 -3.57 -25.68
C CYS A 74 4.96 -3.58 -24.83
N VAL A 75 4.92 -2.95 -23.67
CA VAL A 75 6.01 -2.91 -22.70
C VAL A 75 5.51 -3.38 -21.34
N SER A 76 6.17 -4.37 -20.76
CA SER A 76 5.89 -4.84 -19.39
C SER A 76 7.08 -4.51 -18.49
N PRO A 77 7.05 -3.36 -17.78
CA PRO A 77 8.12 -2.96 -16.90
C PRO A 77 8.25 -3.92 -15.71
N GLU A 78 9.45 -4.51 -15.54
CA GLU A 78 9.77 -5.35 -14.38
C GLU A 78 10.90 -4.70 -13.57
N PRO A 79 10.57 -3.86 -12.59
CA PRO A 79 11.55 -3.06 -11.85
C PRO A 79 12.57 -3.89 -11.09
N TYR A 80 12.20 -5.11 -10.68
CA TYR A 80 13.10 -6.00 -9.93
C TYR A 80 14.28 -6.51 -10.75
N ARG A 81 14.24 -6.38 -12.09
CA ARG A 81 15.33 -6.79 -13.00
C ARG A 81 16.26 -5.65 -13.39
N VAL A 82 16.00 -4.44 -12.88
CA VAL A 82 16.87 -3.29 -13.13
C VAL A 82 18.14 -3.41 -12.32
N TRP A 83 19.30 -3.26 -12.95
CA TRP A 83 20.60 -3.41 -12.30
C TRP A 83 20.75 -2.48 -11.10
N GLU A 84 20.33 -1.21 -11.23
CA GLU A 84 20.36 -0.21 -10.17
C GLU A 84 19.47 -0.61 -8.99
N TYR A 85 18.35 -1.26 -9.25
CA TYR A 85 17.44 -1.74 -8.20
C TYR A 85 18.08 -2.88 -7.41
N TYR A 86 18.49 -3.96 -8.06
CA TYR A 86 18.99 -5.12 -7.32
C TYR A 86 20.39 -4.90 -6.74
N ASN A 87 21.12 -3.84 -7.15
CA ASN A 87 22.33 -3.36 -6.49
C ASN A 87 22.07 -2.27 -5.44
N GLN A 88 20.82 -2.06 -5.04
CA GLN A 88 20.42 -1.13 -3.97
C GLN A 88 20.81 0.33 -4.23
N LYS A 89 20.75 0.75 -5.49
CA LYS A 89 21.06 2.13 -5.93
C LYS A 89 19.81 2.90 -6.33
N ALA A 90 18.69 2.21 -6.60
CA ALA A 90 17.45 2.79 -7.06
C ALA A 90 16.27 2.33 -6.21
N SER A 91 15.34 3.23 -5.97
CA SER A 91 14.01 2.89 -5.48
C SER A 91 13.20 2.19 -6.58
N ILE A 92 12.10 1.53 -6.18
CA ILE A 92 11.18 0.90 -7.14
C ILE A 92 10.60 1.91 -8.14
N ALA A 93 10.33 3.16 -7.72
CA ALA A 93 9.87 4.23 -8.61
C ALA A 93 10.92 4.59 -9.66
N GLN A 94 12.18 4.74 -9.26
CA GLN A 94 13.29 4.99 -10.17
C GLN A 94 13.55 3.80 -11.11
N ALA A 95 13.37 2.57 -10.63
CA ALA A 95 13.49 1.38 -11.45
C ALA A 95 12.37 1.32 -12.53
N PHE A 96 11.15 1.73 -12.20
CA PHE A 96 10.10 1.92 -13.21
C PHE A 96 10.49 2.98 -14.23
N ASP A 97 11.02 4.10 -13.78
CA ASP A 97 11.44 5.20 -14.66
C ASP A 97 12.53 4.76 -15.64
N ILE A 98 13.53 4.01 -15.18
CA ILE A 98 14.61 3.48 -16.02
C ILE A 98 14.04 2.66 -17.18
N ILE A 99 13.03 1.82 -16.93
CA ILE A 99 12.45 0.96 -17.98
C ILE A 99 11.47 1.76 -18.86
N ILE A 100 10.58 2.53 -18.25
CA ILE A 100 9.50 3.24 -18.96
C ILE A 100 10.08 4.34 -19.85
N ASN A 101 11.05 5.10 -19.34
CA ASN A 101 11.62 6.25 -20.02
C ASN A 101 12.94 5.96 -20.73
N ASN A 102 13.52 4.77 -20.51
CA ASN A 102 14.83 4.39 -21.04
C ASN A 102 15.92 5.45 -20.74
N LYS A 103 15.92 5.95 -19.50
CA LYS A 103 16.87 6.92 -18.96
C LYS A 103 17.70 6.28 -17.86
N GLY A 104 18.83 6.89 -17.53
CA GLY A 104 19.60 6.50 -16.34
C GLY A 104 18.89 6.90 -15.05
N LEU A 105 19.52 6.57 -13.93
CA LEU A 105 19.04 6.95 -12.60
C LEU A 105 18.89 8.46 -12.49
N ARG A 106 17.71 8.91 -12.07
CA ARG A 106 17.39 10.33 -11.88
C ARG A 106 16.41 10.54 -10.74
N GLU A 107 16.26 11.78 -10.32
CA GLU A 107 15.26 12.18 -9.35
C GLU A 107 13.86 12.24 -9.98
N LEU A 108 12.86 11.81 -9.22
CA LEU A 108 11.47 11.80 -9.62
C LEU A 108 10.64 12.64 -8.64
N GLY A 109 9.48 13.07 -9.10
CA GLY A 109 8.45 13.61 -8.22
C GLY A 109 7.92 12.55 -7.25
N GLU A 110 7.18 13.02 -6.24
CA GLU A 110 6.51 12.15 -5.29
C GLU A 110 5.25 11.52 -5.91
N PRO A 111 4.94 10.25 -5.63
CA PRO A 111 3.67 9.68 -6.05
C PRO A 111 2.52 10.44 -5.37
N LYS A 112 1.42 10.64 -6.10
CA LYS A 112 0.22 11.31 -5.57
C LYS A 112 -1.02 10.49 -5.85
N VAL A 113 -1.85 10.34 -4.83
CA VAL A 113 -3.18 9.73 -4.91
C VAL A 113 -4.22 10.81 -4.65
N PHE A 114 -5.21 10.90 -5.53
CA PHE A 114 -6.26 11.91 -5.46
C PHE A 114 -7.56 11.26 -4.99
N LEU A 115 -8.06 11.67 -3.84
CA LEU A 115 -9.31 11.20 -3.27
C LEU A 115 -10.43 12.19 -3.55
N ASN A 116 -11.61 11.69 -3.90
CA ASN A 116 -12.79 12.53 -4.05
C ASN A 116 -13.47 12.80 -2.70
N LYS A 117 -14.42 13.72 -2.68
CA LYS A 117 -15.12 14.12 -1.44
C LYS A 117 -15.85 12.95 -0.78
N GLN A 118 -16.43 12.05 -1.56
CA GLN A 118 -17.16 10.89 -1.03
C GLN A 118 -16.24 9.90 -0.36
N GLU A 119 -15.09 9.62 -0.96
CA GLU A 119 -14.05 8.77 -0.38
C GLU A 119 -13.54 9.37 0.95
N ILE A 120 -13.27 10.68 0.97
CA ILE A 120 -12.87 11.38 2.20
C ILE A 120 -13.95 11.27 3.30
N VAL A 121 -15.23 11.43 2.96
CA VAL A 121 -16.32 11.27 3.92
C VAL A 121 -16.39 9.84 4.44
N SER A 122 -16.17 8.85 3.59
CA SER A 122 -16.14 7.43 4.01
C SER A 122 -15.03 7.16 5.03
N GLY A 123 -13.80 7.59 4.76
CA GLY A 123 -12.70 7.46 5.71
C GLY A 123 -12.93 8.27 7.00
N PHE A 124 -13.44 9.49 6.87
CA PHE A 124 -13.79 10.33 8.02
C PHE A 124 -14.79 9.62 8.94
N ASN A 125 -15.84 9.02 8.40
CA ASN A 125 -16.84 8.31 9.18
C ASN A 125 -16.22 7.17 9.99
N VAL A 126 -15.37 6.36 9.36
CA VAL A 126 -14.66 5.26 10.07
C VAL A 126 -13.79 5.81 11.19
N VAL A 127 -12.98 6.82 10.92
CA VAL A 127 -12.07 7.42 11.91
C VAL A 127 -12.84 8.04 13.08
N GLN A 128 -13.93 8.80 12.81
CA GLN A 128 -14.74 9.40 13.87
C GLN A 128 -15.48 8.37 14.72
N GLU A 129 -15.97 7.29 14.11
CA GLU A 129 -16.58 6.18 14.82
C GLU A 129 -15.58 5.54 15.80
N VAL A 130 -14.34 5.32 15.34
CA VAL A 130 -13.27 4.73 16.16
C VAL A 130 -12.89 5.67 17.30
N LYS A 131 -12.74 6.98 17.06
CA LYS A 131 -12.50 7.99 18.11
C LYS A 131 -13.62 7.97 19.16
N ALA A 132 -14.87 7.91 18.74
CA ALA A 132 -16.01 7.87 19.65
C ALA A 132 -16.04 6.59 20.49
N LYS A 133 -15.73 5.44 19.91
CA LYS A 133 -15.69 4.14 20.60
C LYS A 133 -14.53 4.02 21.59
N THR A 134 -13.38 4.58 21.27
CA THR A 134 -12.17 4.50 22.10
C THR A 134 -12.09 5.62 23.12
N GLY A 135 -12.73 6.77 22.86
CA GLY A 135 -12.60 8.00 23.64
C GLY A 135 -11.24 8.70 23.45
N LEU A 136 -10.46 8.33 22.43
CA LEU A 136 -9.13 8.88 22.12
C LEU A 136 -9.16 9.71 20.84
N ASP A 137 -8.45 10.83 20.80
CA ASP A 137 -8.46 11.77 19.68
C ASP A 137 -7.41 11.45 18.61
N LYS A 138 -6.32 10.76 18.96
CA LYS A 138 -5.25 10.37 18.05
C LYS A 138 -5.46 8.99 17.47
N VAL A 139 -5.40 8.88 16.15
CA VAL A 139 -5.67 7.62 15.41
C VAL A 139 -4.42 7.13 14.71
N LEU A 140 -4.09 5.88 14.96
CA LEU A 140 -3.06 5.10 14.30
C LEU A 140 -3.69 4.08 13.37
N VAL A 141 -3.31 4.08 12.10
CA VAL A 141 -3.58 2.96 11.19
C VAL A 141 -2.38 2.03 11.22
N PHE A 142 -2.61 0.75 11.49
CA PHE A 142 -1.56 -0.27 11.53
C PHE A 142 -1.81 -1.37 10.49
N GLN A 143 -0.88 -1.51 9.53
CA GLN A 143 -0.85 -2.61 8.56
C GLN A 143 0.29 -3.57 8.89
N PRO A 144 0.06 -4.62 9.68
CA PRO A 144 1.12 -5.58 10.03
C PRO A 144 1.41 -6.60 8.94
N PHE A 145 0.46 -6.84 8.02
CA PHE A 145 0.53 -7.95 7.09
C PHE A 145 0.53 -7.49 5.64
N GLY A 146 1.38 -8.12 4.83
CA GLY A 146 1.41 -7.96 3.39
C GLY A 146 0.38 -8.85 2.67
N ARG A 147 0.17 -8.61 1.38
CA ARG A 147 -0.81 -9.33 0.55
C ARG A 147 -0.57 -10.85 0.47
N SER A 148 0.67 -11.30 0.63
CA SER A 148 1.03 -12.73 0.53
C SER A 148 0.75 -13.52 1.80
N THR A 149 0.22 -12.88 2.82
CA THR A 149 -0.02 -13.46 4.13
C THR A 149 -1.18 -14.44 4.09
N GLN A 150 -0.97 -15.60 4.71
CA GLN A 150 -1.99 -16.65 4.87
C GLN A 150 -2.27 -16.86 6.35
N ASN A 151 -3.54 -16.80 6.71
CA ASN A 151 -3.99 -17.09 8.07
C ASN A 151 -4.25 -18.59 8.20
N MET A 152 -3.50 -19.26 9.07
CA MET A 152 -3.60 -20.69 9.36
C MET A 152 -4.34 -20.97 10.68
N GLY A 153 -4.99 -19.97 11.26
CA GLY A 153 -5.66 -20.04 12.56
C GLY A 153 -4.75 -19.60 13.68
N ASP A 154 -3.93 -20.52 14.18
CA ASP A 154 -3.03 -20.25 15.33
C ASP A 154 -1.76 -19.47 14.96
N PHE A 155 -1.43 -19.41 13.68
CA PHE A 155 -0.26 -18.71 13.18
C PHE A 155 -0.49 -18.14 11.77
N ILE A 156 0.40 -17.24 11.37
CA ILE A 156 0.36 -16.55 10.09
C ILE A 156 1.62 -16.91 9.31
N ILE A 157 1.45 -17.22 8.03
CA ILE A 157 2.56 -17.46 7.11
C ILE A 157 2.62 -16.31 6.10
N ASP A 158 3.79 -15.71 5.95
CA ASP A 158 4.12 -14.83 4.82
C ASP A 158 5.38 -15.35 4.12
N PRO A 159 5.26 -16.02 2.97
CA PRO A 159 6.41 -16.57 2.25
C PRO A 159 7.36 -15.49 1.74
N THR A 160 6.98 -14.22 1.82
CA THR A 160 7.83 -13.08 1.45
C THR A 160 8.62 -12.52 2.63
N SER A 161 8.37 -12.97 3.86
CA SER A 161 8.99 -12.52 5.10
C SER A 161 8.98 -11.00 5.30
N ARG A 162 7.87 -10.34 4.92
CA ARG A 162 7.66 -8.90 5.07
C ARG A 162 6.70 -8.55 6.18
N SER A 163 5.80 -9.47 6.52
CA SER A 163 4.77 -9.29 7.55
C SER A 163 5.34 -9.42 8.95
N PHE A 164 4.77 -8.69 9.89
CA PHE A 164 5.04 -8.88 11.30
C PHE A 164 4.60 -10.28 11.76
N HIS A 165 5.26 -10.85 12.75
CA HIS A 165 4.76 -12.01 13.44
C HIS A 165 3.50 -11.67 14.24
N LEU A 166 2.59 -12.62 14.39
CA LEU A 166 1.32 -12.39 15.07
C LEU A 166 1.51 -11.93 16.51
N ASN A 167 2.43 -12.58 17.25
CA ASN A 167 2.72 -12.22 18.64
C ASN A 167 3.29 -10.81 18.78
N ASP A 168 4.21 -10.41 17.89
CA ASP A 168 4.77 -9.06 17.88
C ASP A 168 3.70 -8.02 17.54
N THR A 169 2.80 -8.36 16.60
CA THR A 169 1.65 -7.52 16.24
C THR A 169 0.74 -7.27 17.44
N ILE A 170 0.38 -8.34 18.17
CA ILE A 170 -0.47 -8.26 19.37
C ILE A 170 0.20 -7.43 20.46
N GLU A 171 1.50 -7.64 20.69
CA GLU A 171 2.26 -6.89 21.71
C GLU A 171 2.33 -5.39 21.38
N ILE A 172 2.60 -5.02 20.11
CA ILE A 172 2.61 -3.63 19.66
C ILE A 172 1.24 -2.99 19.85
N ILE A 173 0.16 -3.68 19.44
CA ILE A 173 -1.21 -3.21 19.62
C ILE A 173 -1.50 -2.97 21.11
N ASN A 174 -1.18 -3.92 21.98
CA ASN A 174 -1.45 -3.84 23.41
C ASN A 174 -0.71 -2.69 24.09
N GLN A 175 0.46 -2.29 23.56
CA GLN A 175 1.17 -1.11 24.06
C GLN A 175 0.58 0.20 23.54
N LEU A 176 0.20 0.26 22.25
CA LEU A 176 -0.26 1.50 21.62
C LEU A 176 -1.72 1.83 21.90
N LYS A 177 -2.62 0.83 21.99
CA LYS A 177 -4.05 1.04 22.25
C LYS A 177 -4.38 1.67 23.61
N LYS A 178 -3.42 1.72 24.52
CA LYS A 178 -3.54 2.41 25.82
C LYS A 178 -3.64 3.92 25.65
N ASP A 179 -2.97 4.45 24.64
CA ASP A 179 -2.80 5.88 24.41
C ASP A 179 -3.47 6.36 23.12
N TYR A 180 -3.70 5.47 22.14
CA TYR A 180 -4.17 5.82 20.80
C TYR A 180 -5.31 4.92 20.32
N ALA A 181 -6.19 5.49 19.51
CA ALA A 181 -7.21 4.76 18.78
C ALA A 181 -6.55 3.98 17.63
N VAL A 182 -6.51 2.66 17.69
CA VAL A 182 -5.85 1.80 16.70
C VAL A 182 -6.87 1.25 15.71
N ILE A 183 -6.59 1.42 14.42
CA ILE A 183 -7.31 0.80 13.30
C ILE A 183 -6.36 -0.21 12.64
N LEU A 184 -6.73 -1.48 12.67
CA LEU A 184 -5.97 -2.54 12.03
C LEU A 184 -6.36 -2.67 10.57
N MET A 185 -5.41 -2.43 9.68
CA MET A 185 -5.54 -2.66 8.24
C MET A 185 -5.10 -4.09 7.91
N SER A 186 -6.06 -5.02 7.92
CA SER A 186 -5.83 -6.45 7.69
C SER A 186 -6.98 -7.07 6.91
N GLU A 187 -6.69 -8.09 6.10
CA GLU A 187 -7.70 -8.86 5.38
C GLU A 187 -8.47 -9.83 6.29
N PHE A 188 -7.99 -10.05 7.51
CA PHE A 188 -8.62 -10.91 8.49
C PHE A 188 -8.50 -10.30 9.90
N PRO A 189 -9.48 -10.58 10.78
CA PRO A 189 -9.39 -10.18 12.18
C PRO A 189 -8.35 -11.03 12.91
N ILE A 190 -7.74 -10.46 13.95
CA ILE A 190 -6.85 -11.17 14.88
C ILE A 190 -7.46 -11.22 16.26
N ALA A 191 -7.26 -12.33 16.96
CA ALA A 191 -7.65 -12.44 18.35
C ALA A 191 -6.67 -11.63 19.22
N LEU A 192 -7.18 -10.69 19.99
CA LEU A 192 -6.43 -9.98 21.02
C LEU A 192 -6.67 -10.65 22.36
N ASP A 193 -5.69 -10.53 23.27
CA ASP A 193 -5.82 -11.10 24.60
C ASP A 193 -7.01 -10.51 25.36
N GLU A 194 -7.97 -11.36 25.75
CA GLU A 194 -9.16 -10.98 26.53
C GLU A 194 -8.79 -10.49 27.95
N ASN A 195 -7.61 -10.84 28.44
CA ASN A 195 -7.10 -10.45 29.78
C ASN A 195 -6.42 -9.06 29.75
N ASP A 196 -6.43 -8.36 28.62
CA ASP A 196 -5.83 -7.04 28.57
C ASP A 196 -6.56 -6.03 29.45
N SER A 197 -5.80 -5.43 30.35
CA SER A 197 -6.28 -4.49 31.37
C SER A 197 -6.81 -3.16 30.79
N SER A 198 -6.44 -2.80 29.55
CA SER A 198 -6.78 -1.48 28.98
C SER A 198 -8.24 -1.37 28.57
N LYS A 199 -8.90 -2.48 28.25
CA LYS A 199 -10.28 -2.54 27.71
C LYS A 199 -10.54 -1.62 26.50
N THR A 200 -9.52 -0.96 25.96
CA THR A 200 -9.66 -0.10 24.78
C THR A 200 -9.88 -0.95 23.55
N PRO A 201 -10.98 -0.79 22.83
CA PRO A 201 -11.25 -1.58 21.64
C PRO A 201 -10.28 -1.21 20.51
N VAL A 202 -9.90 -2.21 19.71
CA VAL A 202 -9.17 -2.03 18.45
C VAL A 202 -10.15 -2.19 17.31
N ALA A 203 -10.15 -1.26 16.38
CA ALA A 203 -11.00 -1.35 15.21
C ALA A 203 -10.36 -2.26 14.15
N MET A 204 -11.11 -3.25 13.67
CA MET A 204 -10.70 -4.20 12.63
C MET A 204 -11.73 -4.21 11.49
N PRO A 205 -11.92 -3.10 10.77
CA PRO A 205 -12.93 -3.01 9.74
C PRO A 205 -12.56 -3.92 8.57
N GLN A 206 -13.50 -4.74 8.12
CA GLN A 206 -13.35 -5.61 6.96
C GLN A 206 -13.75 -4.84 5.69
N ILE A 207 -12.83 -4.08 5.15
CA ILE A 207 -13.05 -3.18 4.01
C ILE A 207 -12.31 -3.75 2.79
N PRO A 208 -13.01 -4.24 1.77
CA PRO A 208 -12.38 -4.79 0.57
C PRO A 208 -11.82 -3.70 -0.37
N ASP A 209 -12.35 -2.49 -0.28
CA ASP A 209 -11.97 -1.37 -1.14
C ASP A 209 -10.69 -0.67 -0.64
N THR A 210 -9.65 -0.71 -1.45
CA THR A 210 -8.35 -0.11 -1.14
C THR A 210 -8.38 1.42 -1.15
N ARG A 211 -9.31 2.06 -1.87
CA ARG A 211 -9.47 3.52 -1.85
C ARG A 211 -10.12 4.01 -0.55
N THR A 212 -10.99 3.22 0.03
CA THR A 212 -11.50 3.49 1.38
C THR A 212 -10.37 3.40 2.41
N TRP A 213 -9.45 2.44 2.29
CA TRP A 213 -8.23 2.41 3.12
C TRP A 213 -7.34 3.64 2.90
N ALA A 214 -7.17 4.10 1.66
CA ALA A 214 -6.45 5.34 1.38
C ALA A 214 -7.10 6.54 2.10
N SER A 215 -8.42 6.65 2.10
CA SER A 215 -9.11 7.73 2.79
C SER A 215 -9.03 7.63 4.32
N ILE A 216 -9.01 6.41 4.89
CA ILE A 216 -8.77 6.22 6.33
C ILE A 216 -7.36 6.68 6.70
N ILE A 217 -6.34 6.30 5.91
CA ILE A 217 -4.95 6.75 6.10
C ILE A 217 -4.85 8.27 5.98
N GLU A 218 -5.54 8.89 5.01
CA GLU A 218 -5.56 10.35 4.83
C GLU A 218 -6.08 11.08 6.07
N ILE A 219 -7.11 10.56 6.73
CA ILE A 219 -7.74 11.17 7.90
C ILE A 219 -7.01 10.83 9.21
N ALA A 220 -6.35 9.68 9.29
CA ALA A 220 -5.61 9.25 10.46
C ALA A 220 -4.41 10.16 10.77
N ASP A 221 -3.92 10.11 12.00
CA ASP A 221 -2.80 10.94 12.45
C ASP A 221 -1.44 10.33 12.10
N HIS A 222 -1.32 9.00 12.06
CA HIS A 222 -0.07 8.31 11.75
C HIS A 222 -0.32 6.93 11.15
N PHE A 223 0.64 6.45 10.37
CA PHE A 223 0.64 5.11 9.79
C PHE A 223 1.79 4.27 10.36
N LEU A 224 1.50 3.05 10.76
CA LEU A 224 2.49 2.01 11.10
C LEU A 224 2.30 0.84 10.14
N GLY A 225 3.38 0.29 9.60
CA GLY A 225 3.23 -0.89 8.76
C GLY A 225 4.54 -1.57 8.35
N CYS A 226 4.36 -2.66 7.61
CA CYS A 226 5.43 -3.37 6.91
C CYS A 226 5.60 -2.87 5.47
N ASP A 227 6.54 -3.48 4.74
CA ASP A 227 6.67 -3.29 3.29
C ASP A 227 5.43 -3.83 2.55
N SER A 228 4.43 -2.98 2.39
CA SER A 228 3.17 -3.28 1.70
C SER A 228 2.50 -2.01 1.16
N LEU A 229 1.28 -2.14 0.65
CA LEU A 229 0.50 -1.06 0.03
C LEU A 229 0.40 0.20 0.91
N GLY A 230 0.17 0.03 2.22
CA GLY A 230 -0.11 1.14 3.13
C GLY A 230 1.03 2.15 3.23
N GLN A 231 2.30 1.73 3.20
CA GLN A 231 3.42 2.69 3.19
C GLN A 231 3.42 3.58 1.94
N HIS A 232 3.08 3.01 0.78
CA HIS A 232 3.02 3.77 -0.47
C HIS A 232 1.81 4.72 -0.49
N LEU A 233 0.70 4.32 0.13
CA LEU A 233 -0.44 5.20 0.36
C LEU A 233 -0.09 6.34 1.32
N ALA A 234 0.54 6.03 2.45
CA ALA A 234 0.98 7.04 3.41
C ALA A 234 1.89 8.08 2.73
N LYS A 235 2.84 7.63 1.90
CA LYS A 235 3.71 8.51 1.10
C LYS A 235 2.92 9.37 0.11
N ALA A 236 2.06 8.74 -0.69
CA ALA A 236 1.29 9.42 -1.74
C ALA A 236 0.25 10.42 -1.19
N LEU A 237 -0.11 10.29 0.09
CA LEU A 237 -1.03 11.16 0.82
C LEU A 237 -0.30 12.15 1.76
N GLY A 238 1.04 12.15 1.77
CA GLY A 238 1.83 13.08 2.59
C GLY A 238 1.71 12.85 4.11
N LYS A 239 1.47 11.60 4.53
CA LYS A 239 1.33 11.22 5.95
C LYS A 239 2.66 10.86 6.59
N THR A 240 2.75 11.04 7.90
CA THR A 240 3.86 10.49 8.68
C THR A 240 3.71 8.98 8.85
N ALA A 241 4.82 8.25 8.81
CA ALA A 241 4.79 6.79 8.92
C ALA A 241 5.98 6.22 9.70
N THR A 242 5.71 5.15 10.44
CA THR A 242 6.72 4.23 10.97
C THR A 242 6.67 2.94 10.17
N ILE A 243 7.76 2.58 9.50
CA ILE A 243 7.81 1.41 8.62
C ILE A 243 8.86 0.43 9.14
N VAL A 244 8.46 -0.82 9.27
CA VAL A 244 9.39 -1.92 9.62
C VAL A 244 9.71 -2.70 8.36
N THR A 245 10.98 -2.83 8.06
CA THR A 245 11.48 -3.60 6.91
C THR A 245 12.32 -4.78 7.39
N GLY A 246 12.08 -5.94 6.80
CA GLY A 246 12.81 -7.18 7.11
C GLY A 246 13.52 -7.73 5.88
N SER A 247 12.81 -8.48 5.05
CA SER A 247 13.36 -9.19 3.88
C SER A 247 13.74 -8.27 2.73
N THR A 248 13.28 -7.02 2.70
CA THR A 248 13.52 -6.07 1.61
C THR A 248 14.39 -4.90 2.07
N PHE A 249 15.20 -4.36 1.15
CA PHE A 249 16.06 -3.21 1.46
C PHE A 249 15.27 -1.90 1.48
N PRO A 250 15.38 -1.09 2.55
CA PRO A 250 14.67 0.19 2.67
C PRO A 250 14.86 1.11 1.45
N ILE A 251 16.08 1.20 0.93
CA ILE A 251 16.39 2.05 -0.23
C ILE A 251 15.59 1.68 -1.48
N ASN A 252 15.25 0.40 -1.63
CA ASN A 252 14.52 -0.08 -2.79
C ASN A 252 13.01 0.15 -2.70
N ILE A 253 12.42 -0.06 -1.52
CA ILE A 253 10.96 -0.19 -1.39
C ILE A 253 10.31 0.79 -0.41
N SER A 254 11.09 1.56 0.31
CA SER A 254 10.60 2.54 1.27
C SER A 254 11.17 3.93 0.98
N TYR A 255 11.10 4.83 1.95
CA TYR A 255 11.42 6.24 1.79
C TYR A 255 12.42 6.72 2.87
N PRO A 256 13.65 6.16 2.92
CA PRO A 256 14.59 6.41 4.01
C PRO A 256 15.11 7.86 4.04
N ASN A 257 14.98 8.60 2.94
CA ASN A 257 15.40 10.00 2.86
C ASN A 257 14.26 10.99 3.16
N ASP A 258 13.04 10.49 3.44
CA ASP A 258 11.91 11.33 3.79
C ASP A 258 11.83 11.51 5.31
N SER A 259 11.92 12.74 5.77
CA SER A 259 11.88 13.08 7.20
C SER A 259 10.55 12.75 7.88
N THR A 260 9.49 12.49 7.12
CA THR A 260 8.18 12.07 7.64
C THR A 260 8.07 10.57 7.85
N PHE A 261 9.08 9.81 7.39
CA PHE A 261 9.16 8.35 7.52
C PHE A 261 10.26 7.96 8.50
N ASP A 262 9.88 7.20 9.52
CA ASP A 262 10.83 6.55 10.43
C ASP A 262 10.94 5.06 10.04
N ILE A 263 12.08 4.67 9.47
CA ILE A 263 12.30 3.31 8.95
C ILE A 263 13.09 2.50 9.97
N ILE A 264 12.49 1.44 10.46
CA ILE A 264 13.11 0.48 11.37
C ILE A 264 13.50 -0.76 10.57
N ASP A 265 14.78 -0.83 10.21
CA ASP A 265 15.34 -1.94 9.45
C ASP A 265 15.79 -3.08 10.36
N VAL A 266 14.92 -4.09 10.55
CA VAL A 266 15.21 -5.27 11.36
C VAL A 266 15.94 -6.36 10.59
N GLY A 267 16.02 -6.24 9.27
CA GLY A 267 16.72 -7.17 8.39
C GLY A 267 18.18 -6.82 8.15
N GLU A 268 18.68 -5.69 8.65
CA GLU A 268 20.07 -5.29 8.45
C GLU A 268 21.04 -6.38 8.96
N GLY A 269 21.95 -6.80 8.11
CA GLY A 269 22.91 -7.87 8.41
C GLY A 269 22.32 -9.29 8.53
N LYS A 270 21.01 -9.48 8.40
CA LYS A 270 20.34 -10.77 8.51
C LYS A 270 19.70 -11.24 7.19
N ARG A 271 19.20 -10.29 6.39
CA ARG A 271 18.42 -10.66 5.19
C ARG A 271 19.27 -11.30 4.11
N THR A 272 18.69 -12.32 3.50
CA THR A 272 19.09 -12.81 2.19
C THR A 272 17.98 -12.44 1.22
N TYR A 273 18.28 -11.63 0.25
CA TYR A 273 17.29 -11.11 -0.69
C TYR A 273 17.66 -11.46 -2.13
N SER A 274 16.77 -12.15 -2.83
CA SER A 274 16.85 -12.29 -4.29
C SER A 274 16.00 -11.20 -4.94
N PRO A 275 16.60 -10.13 -5.47
CA PRO A 275 15.84 -9.03 -6.06
C PRO A 275 15.34 -9.35 -7.48
N ILE A 276 15.85 -10.43 -8.10
CA ILE A 276 15.51 -10.77 -9.48
C ILE A 276 14.37 -11.76 -9.51
N ARG A 277 13.22 -11.31 -10.00
CA ARG A 277 12.07 -12.19 -10.25
C ARG A 277 12.20 -12.78 -11.65
N THR A 278 12.54 -14.04 -11.72
CA THR A 278 12.67 -14.79 -12.97
C THR A 278 11.40 -15.55 -13.31
N THR A 279 10.70 -16.06 -12.30
CA THR A 279 9.43 -16.79 -12.41
C THR A 279 8.45 -16.34 -11.32
N LEU A 280 7.24 -16.85 -11.33
CA LEU A 280 6.28 -16.64 -10.25
C LEU A 280 6.68 -17.32 -8.93
N GLU A 281 7.61 -18.27 -9.00
CA GLU A 281 8.06 -19.12 -7.90
C GLU A 281 9.43 -18.68 -7.34
N ASP A 282 10.02 -17.62 -7.87
CA ASP A 282 11.35 -17.14 -7.48
C ASP A 282 11.45 -16.64 -6.03
N TRP A 283 10.31 -16.42 -5.39
CA TRP A 283 10.24 -16.10 -3.97
C TRP A 283 10.64 -17.28 -3.07
N GLN A 284 10.64 -18.52 -3.56
CA GLN A 284 11.11 -19.70 -2.83
C GLN A 284 12.62 -19.65 -2.53
N ASP A 285 13.37 -18.89 -3.32
CA ASP A 285 14.80 -18.69 -3.11
C ASP A 285 15.12 -17.63 -2.03
N ARG A 286 14.09 -17.00 -1.48
CA ARG A 286 14.22 -15.97 -0.44
C ARG A 286 14.23 -16.63 0.93
N VAL A 287 15.39 -17.01 1.40
CA VAL A 287 15.56 -17.55 2.74
C VAL A 287 15.75 -16.39 3.72
N ASN A 288 14.65 -15.85 4.20
CA ASN A 288 14.62 -14.77 5.19
C ASN A 288 13.76 -15.16 6.40
N ASP A 289 13.76 -16.42 6.76
CA ASP A 289 13.01 -16.94 7.89
C ASP A 289 13.38 -16.15 9.15
N GLU A 290 12.36 -15.81 9.95
CA GLU A 290 12.48 -15.10 11.22
C GLU A 290 13.06 -13.67 11.13
N VAL A 291 13.36 -13.16 9.93
CA VAL A 291 13.90 -11.80 9.78
C VAL A 291 12.97 -10.73 10.35
N MET A 292 11.66 -10.98 10.34
CA MET A 292 10.61 -10.11 10.91
C MET A 292 10.21 -10.48 12.34
N GLU A 293 10.94 -11.35 13.01
CA GLU A 293 10.84 -11.54 14.46
C GLU A 293 11.53 -10.37 15.16
N LEU A 294 10.71 -9.48 15.76
CA LEU A 294 11.21 -8.19 16.25
C LEU A 294 11.97 -8.32 17.56
N GLY A 295 11.47 -9.15 18.47
CA GLY A 295 11.94 -9.17 19.85
C GLY A 295 11.64 -7.86 20.60
N LYS A 296 11.87 -7.87 21.90
CA LYS A 296 11.48 -6.76 22.81
C LYS A 296 12.11 -5.41 22.45
N GLU A 297 13.36 -5.42 21.99
CA GLU A 297 14.09 -4.18 21.66
C GLU A 297 13.45 -3.48 20.47
N ASN A 298 13.22 -4.20 19.37
CA ASN A 298 12.64 -3.60 18.18
C ASN A 298 11.15 -3.24 18.37
N ILE A 299 10.39 -4.04 19.13
CA ILE A 299 9.03 -3.66 19.55
C ILE A 299 9.06 -2.31 20.27
N SER A 300 9.99 -2.14 21.22
CA SER A 300 10.15 -0.87 21.94
C SER A 300 10.50 0.30 21.03
N LYS A 301 11.36 0.08 20.01
CA LYS A 301 11.69 1.11 18.99
C LYS A 301 10.45 1.49 18.17
N VAL A 302 9.68 0.50 17.71
CA VAL A 302 8.44 0.73 16.93
C VAL A 302 7.43 1.55 17.75
N VAL A 303 7.19 1.16 18.99
CA VAL A 303 6.27 1.86 19.89
C VAL A 303 6.75 3.28 20.17
N ALA A 304 8.05 3.47 20.44
CA ALA A 304 8.63 4.80 20.68
C ALA A 304 8.52 5.71 19.46
N SER A 305 8.76 5.19 18.25
CA SER A 305 8.59 5.89 16.98
C SER A 305 7.16 6.39 16.81
N CYS A 306 6.17 5.50 16.96
CA CYS A 306 4.76 5.87 16.88
C CYS A 306 4.37 6.93 17.93
N LYS A 307 4.82 6.77 19.19
CA LYS A 307 4.55 7.73 20.25
C LYS A 307 5.17 9.10 19.98
N LYS A 308 6.37 9.12 19.43
CA LYS A 308 7.04 10.37 19.02
C LYS A 308 6.25 11.09 17.93
N ALA A 309 5.77 10.36 16.93
CA ALA A 309 5.02 10.93 15.81
C ALA A 309 3.63 11.43 16.21
N LEU A 310 2.91 10.65 17.02
CA LEU A 310 1.54 10.96 17.46
C LEU A 310 1.49 12.00 18.58
N GLY A 311 2.51 12.05 19.42
CA GLY A 311 2.52 12.88 20.62
C GLY A 311 1.49 12.41 21.66
N LYS A 312 1.09 13.32 22.53
CA LYS A 312 0.09 13.03 23.57
C LYS A 312 -1.30 12.99 22.96
N SER A 313 -2.04 11.91 23.22
CA SER A 313 -3.46 11.83 22.91
C SER A 313 -4.29 12.48 24.03
N GLU A 314 -5.38 13.10 23.64
CA GLU A 314 -6.34 13.71 24.55
C GLU A 314 -7.66 12.92 24.51
N LYS A 315 -8.56 13.28 25.41
CA LYS A 315 -9.89 12.66 25.42
C LYS A 315 -10.69 13.19 24.24
N PHE A 316 -11.20 12.30 23.40
CA PHE A 316 -12.14 12.68 22.36
C PHE A 316 -13.49 13.07 22.97
N THR A 317 -13.89 14.31 22.76
CA THR A 317 -15.15 14.88 23.31
C THR A 317 -16.20 15.11 22.22
N GLY A 318 -15.88 14.76 20.97
CA GLY A 318 -16.81 14.93 19.83
C GLY A 318 -17.96 13.93 19.89
N THR A 319 -19.12 14.33 19.39
CA THR A 319 -20.23 13.42 19.11
C THR A 319 -20.12 12.97 17.67
N TYR A 320 -20.17 11.65 17.45
CA TYR A 320 -20.15 11.10 16.10
C TYR A 320 -21.58 10.94 15.58
N THR A 321 -21.89 11.64 14.50
CA THR A 321 -23.06 11.39 13.66
C THR A 321 -22.56 11.06 12.26
N PRO A 322 -22.90 9.88 11.69
CA PRO A 322 -22.45 9.50 10.36
C PRO A 322 -22.86 10.55 9.32
N MET A 323 -21.91 11.01 8.53
CA MET A 323 -22.21 11.87 7.37
C MET A 323 -22.73 10.98 6.25
N ALA A 324 -23.92 11.31 5.72
CA ALA A 324 -24.44 10.60 4.57
C ALA A 324 -23.57 10.85 3.34
N PRO A 325 -23.21 9.82 2.57
CA PRO A 325 -22.50 10.00 1.31
C PRO A 325 -23.39 10.81 0.36
N GLN A 326 -22.82 11.87 -0.21
CA GLN A 326 -23.52 12.65 -1.25
C GLN A 326 -23.59 11.80 -2.52
N PRO A 327 -24.72 11.78 -3.24
CA PRO A 327 -24.82 11.09 -4.50
C PRO A 327 -23.79 11.66 -5.49
N THR A 328 -22.94 10.81 -6.03
CA THR A 328 -21.99 11.19 -7.07
C THR A 328 -22.68 11.14 -8.43
N THR A 329 -22.66 12.25 -9.15
CA THR A 329 -22.77 12.18 -10.61
C THR A 329 -21.45 11.62 -11.14
N CYS A 330 -21.50 10.45 -11.72
CA CYS A 330 -20.32 9.82 -12.30
C CYS A 330 -20.06 10.41 -13.68
N ASP A 331 -19.16 11.38 -13.78
CA ASP A 331 -18.83 12.07 -15.04
C ASP A 331 -17.70 11.35 -15.83
N ASN A 332 -17.43 10.08 -15.57
CA ASN A 332 -16.45 9.32 -16.34
C ASN A 332 -17.12 8.45 -17.41
N PRO A 333 -17.02 8.81 -18.71
CA PRO A 333 -17.64 8.04 -19.80
C PRO A 333 -17.06 6.65 -20.01
N ASN A 334 -15.97 6.30 -19.34
CA ASN A 334 -15.29 5.01 -19.46
C ASN A 334 -15.65 4.02 -18.32
N HIS A 335 -16.60 4.35 -17.46
CA HIS A 335 -17.07 3.42 -16.43
C HIS A 335 -18.27 2.61 -16.94
N ASP A 336 -18.00 1.39 -17.37
CA ASP A 336 -19.05 0.37 -17.55
C ASP A 336 -19.42 -0.18 -16.16
N HIS A 337 -20.65 0.12 -15.70
CA HIS A 337 -21.21 -0.33 -14.42
C HIS A 337 -21.59 -1.83 -14.43
N GLY A 338 -20.80 -2.66 -15.08
CA GLY A 338 -20.97 -4.11 -15.03
C GLY A 338 -20.69 -4.61 -13.60
N GLN A 339 -21.77 -4.83 -12.83
CA GLN A 339 -21.70 -5.61 -11.61
C GLN A 339 -21.19 -7.01 -11.96
N GLN A 340 -19.93 -7.27 -11.62
CA GLN A 340 -19.44 -8.66 -11.62
C GLN A 340 -19.61 -9.25 -10.21
N PRO A 341 -20.32 -10.38 -10.10
CA PRO A 341 -20.29 -11.15 -8.86
C PRO A 341 -18.88 -11.71 -8.67
N ALA A 342 -18.34 -11.58 -7.48
CA ALA A 342 -17.09 -12.20 -7.08
C ALA A 342 -17.20 -13.72 -7.26
N GLN A 343 -16.65 -14.24 -8.35
CA GLN A 343 -16.48 -15.68 -8.51
C GLN A 343 -15.20 -16.08 -7.78
N ILE A 344 -15.37 -16.66 -6.62
CA ILE A 344 -14.34 -17.43 -5.93
C ILE A 344 -14.06 -18.66 -6.80
N LEU A 345 -12.95 -18.61 -7.55
CA LEU A 345 -12.42 -19.80 -8.23
C LEU A 345 -11.79 -20.71 -7.17
N ASN A 346 -12.60 -21.63 -6.63
CA ASN A 346 -12.08 -22.81 -5.95
C ASN A 346 -11.32 -23.68 -6.97
N ARG A 347 -10.02 -23.54 -7.04
CA ARG A 347 -9.16 -24.56 -7.66
C ARG A 347 -8.93 -25.68 -6.64
N THR A 348 -9.84 -26.63 -6.56
CA THR A 348 -9.50 -27.96 -6.05
C THR A 348 -8.81 -28.70 -7.18
N GLY A 349 -7.49 -28.87 -7.05
CA GLY A 349 -6.69 -29.68 -7.96
C GLY A 349 -6.92 -31.17 -7.75
N LYS A 350 -6.80 -31.90 -8.81
CA LYS A 350 -6.29 -33.28 -8.80
C LYS A 350 -4.89 -33.26 -9.38
#